data_d33c365f25538c6c4eb8a66ddd2e36b1
#
_entry.id   d33c365f25538c6c4eb8a66ddd2e36b1
#
_cell.length_a   1.000
_cell.length_b   1.000
_cell.length_c   1.000
_cell.angle_alpha   90.00
_cell.angle_beta   90.00
_cell.angle_gamma   90.00
#
_symmetry.space_group_name_H-M   'P 1'
#
loop_
_entity.id
_entity.type
_entity.pdbx_description
1 polymer ?
#
loop_
_entity_poly.entity_id
_entity_poly.type
_entity_poly.pdbx_seq_one_letter_code
_entity_poly.pdbx_strand_id
1 'polypeptide(L)'
;MIRDIALAPSGKQKISWVKEHMPLLNILNEKYSKNQIFNGLNMVVTIHLEAKTAYLAQVLKNAGANVVVTGSNPLSTQDDVAAALADSGVIVFATHNCTDKEYDMYLSKALDVEPDLIIDDGGDLVNMLHGERKNLVAKLIGGSEETTTGVHRLKALSNNGKLAFPMIAVNDAYCKYLFDNRYGTGQSSWDGIMRTTNLSVAGKTVVVAGYGWCGKGVAMRAKGLGANVIVTEIDPIKGIEAVFDGFRVMPMQEAAKYGDFFVTVTGCKDVITKEHFAVMKDGAILSNAGHFDVEINIKHLEELTVEPSYDCLLYTSDAAD
;
A
#
# COMPACT_ATOMS: atom_id res chain seq x y z
N MET A 1 12.62 8.90 -14.56
CA MET A 1 11.57 8.76 -15.61
C MET A 1 10.25 9.03 -14.92
N ILE A 2 9.57 10.08 -15.30
CA ILE A 2 8.30 10.56 -14.78
C ILE A 2 7.40 10.87 -15.97
N ARG A 3 6.10 11.04 -15.76
CA ARG A 3 5.14 11.30 -16.85
C ARG A 3 5.40 12.65 -17.52
N ASP A 4 5.39 13.73 -16.75
CA ASP A 4 5.59 15.09 -17.23
C ASP A 4 6.05 16.02 -16.10
N ILE A 5 7.17 16.71 -16.28
CA ILE A 5 7.70 17.67 -15.30
C ILE A 5 6.78 18.90 -15.12
N ALA A 6 5.95 19.22 -16.11
CA ALA A 6 5.01 20.34 -16.05
C ALA A 6 3.95 20.16 -14.95
N LEU A 7 3.75 18.94 -14.44
CA LEU A 7 2.85 18.65 -13.31
C LEU A 7 3.42 19.07 -11.95
N ALA A 8 4.71 19.37 -11.85
CA ALA A 8 5.39 19.67 -10.59
C ALA A 8 4.72 20.76 -9.72
N PRO A 9 4.12 21.85 -10.24
CA PRO A 9 3.45 22.83 -9.39
C PRO A 9 2.33 22.28 -8.51
N SER A 10 1.49 21.37 -9.03
CA SER A 10 0.45 20.69 -8.27
C SER A 10 1.04 19.81 -7.17
N GLY A 11 2.02 18.97 -7.52
CA GLY A 11 2.68 18.11 -6.54
C GLY A 11 3.39 18.89 -5.43
N LYS A 12 4.01 20.03 -5.75
CA LYS A 12 4.60 20.92 -4.73
C LYS A 12 3.59 21.42 -3.72
N GLN A 13 2.38 21.76 -4.14
CA GLN A 13 1.31 22.17 -3.24
C GLN A 13 0.92 21.04 -2.30
N LYS A 14 0.75 19.81 -2.82
CA LYS A 14 0.43 18.62 -2.02
C LYS A 14 1.54 18.33 -0.99
N ILE A 15 2.80 18.35 -1.41
CA ILE A 15 3.95 18.11 -0.50
C ILE A 15 4.03 19.23 0.57
N SER A 16 3.81 20.48 0.22
CA SER A 16 3.80 21.58 1.17
C SER A 16 2.70 21.43 2.22
N TRP A 17 1.49 21.06 1.80
CA TRP A 17 0.38 20.77 2.68
C TRP A 17 0.72 19.66 3.68
N VAL A 18 1.21 18.52 3.18
CA VAL A 18 1.59 17.35 4.00
C VAL A 18 2.66 17.74 5.01
N LYS A 19 3.67 18.48 4.60
CA LYS A 19 4.75 18.95 5.49
C LYS A 19 4.23 19.66 6.73
N GLU A 20 3.20 20.50 6.61
CA GLU A 20 2.62 21.20 7.75
C GLU A 20 1.94 20.26 8.76
N HIS A 21 1.53 19.05 8.31
CA HIS A 21 0.82 18.05 9.11
C HIS A 21 1.69 16.87 9.58
N MET A 22 3.01 16.94 9.34
CA MET A 22 3.97 15.90 9.77
C MET A 22 5.02 16.43 10.77
N PRO A 23 4.61 16.81 11.98
CA PRO A 23 5.50 17.48 12.95
C PRO A 23 6.70 16.61 13.35
N LEU A 24 6.53 15.28 13.47
CA LEU A 24 7.62 14.38 13.80
C LEU A 24 8.68 14.38 12.69
N LEU A 25 8.26 14.30 11.44
CA LEU A 25 9.18 14.31 10.30
C LEU A 25 9.87 15.66 10.15
N ASN A 26 9.20 16.77 10.51
CA ASN A 26 9.81 18.10 10.59
C ASN A 26 10.96 18.15 11.62
N ILE A 27 10.75 17.60 12.81
CA ILE A 27 11.78 17.51 13.86
C ILE A 27 12.97 16.66 13.36
N LEU A 28 12.70 15.53 12.72
CA LEU A 28 13.75 14.69 12.13
C LEU A 28 14.52 15.41 11.03
N ASN A 29 13.82 16.16 10.18
CA ASN A 29 14.42 16.97 9.14
C ASN A 29 15.37 18.03 9.73
N GLU A 30 14.95 18.78 10.75
CA GLU A 30 15.81 19.76 11.42
C GLU A 30 17.04 19.13 12.07
N LYS A 31 16.87 17.99 12.73
CA LYS A 31 17.95 17.27 13.39
C LYS A 31 18.98 16.73 12.39
N TYR A 32 18.52 16.02 11.37
CA TYR A 32 19.38 15.25 10.50
C TYR A 32 19.94 16.06 9.32
N SER A 33 19.27 17.14 8.90
CA SER A 33 19.86 18.09 7.96
C SER A 33 21.11 18.78 8.51
N LYS A 34 21.16 19.04 9.82
CA LYS A 34 22.36 19.60 10.49
C LYS A 34 23.48 18.59 10.64
N ASN A 35 23.13 17.35 10.94
CA ASN A 35 24.11 16.29 11.27
C ASN A 35 24.57 15.49 10.04
N GLN A 36 23.89 15.64 8.90
CA GLN A 36 24.19 14.98 7.62
C GLN A 36 24.50 13.49 7.77
N ILE A 37 23.64 12.76 8.55
CA ILE A 37 23.90 11.37 8.97
C ILE A 37 23.97 10.37 7.81
N PHE A 38 23.41 10.72 6.65
CA PHE A 38 23.42 9.90 5.44
C PHE A 38 24.39 10.44 4.36
N ASN A 39 25.30 11.34 4.72
CA ASN A 39 26.22 11.94 3.77
C ASN A 39 27.05 10.87 3.05
N GLY A 40 26.99 10.88 1.73
CA GLY A 40 27.70 9.95 0.86
C GLY A 40 27.03 8.59 0.68
N LEU A 41 25.88 8.34 1.28
CA LEU A 41 25.14 7.10 1.10
C LEU A 41 24.12 7.21 -0.04
N ASN A 42 24.06 6.18 -0.87
CA ASN A 42 23.01 5.96 -1.86
C ASN A 42 21.81 5.26 -1.22
N MET A 43 20.63 5.80 -1.39
CA MET A 43 19.42 5.27 -0.81
C MET A 43 18.32 5.11 -1.86
N VAL A 44 17.77 3.90 -1.99
CA VAL A 44 16.60 3.64 -2.84
C VAL A 44 15.36 3.52 -1.97
N VAL A 45 14.33 4.28 -2.31
CA VAL A 45 13.02 4.30 -1.63
C VAL A 45 11.96 3.81 -2.60
N THR A 46 11.29 2.71 -2.26
CA THR A 46 10.19 2.12 -3.01
C THR A 46 9.00 1.97 -2.08
N ILE A 47 8.19 3.02 -2.01
CA ILE A 47 6.95 3.10 -1.20
C ILE A 47 5.88 3.71 -2.12
N HIS A 48 4.61 3.62 -1.75
CA HIS A 48 3.53 4.34 -2.44
C HIS A 48 3.93 5.81 -2.67
N LEU A 49 4.11 6.21 -3.94
CA LEU A 49 4.62 7.56 -4.25
C LEU A 49 3.50 8.60 -4.25
N GLU A 50 3.20 9.09 -3.06
CA GLU A 50 2.30 10.19 -2.77
C GLU A 50 3.03 11.28 -1.95
N ALA A 51 2.31 12.32 -1.50
CA ALA A 51 2.95 13.51 -0.93
C ALA A 51 3.73 13.24 0.37
N LYS A 52 3.30 12.31 1.25
CA LYS A 52 4.00 11.98 2.50
C LYS A 52 5.31 11.26 2.21
N THR A 53 5.30 10.29 1.29
CA THR A 53 6.50 9.59 0.80
C THR A 53 7.48 10.56 0.13
N ALA A 54 6.97 11.49 -0.68
CA ALA A 54 7.81 12.50 -1.31
C ALA A 54 8.48 13.41 -0.26
N TYR A 55 7.75 13.80 0.79
CA TYR A 55 8.33 14.57 1.88
C TYR A 55 9.37 13.77 2.66
N LEU A 56 9.14 12.49 2.94
CA LEU A 56 10.15 11.60 3.53
C LEU A 56 11.42 11.58 2.67
N ALA A 57 11.30 11.39 1.35
CA ALA A 57 12.44 11.40 0.44
C ALA A 57 13.23 12.72 0.47
N GLN A 58 12.53 13.86 0.58
CA GLN A 58 13.17 15.16 0.77
C GLN A 58 13.94 15.26 2.10
N VAL A 59 13.39 14.71 3.19
CA VAL A 59 14.06 14.67 4.50
C VAL A 59 15.32 13.84 4.45
N LEU A 60 15.27 12.66 3.80
CA LEU A 60 16.44 11.80 3.61
C LEU A 60 17.53 12.51 2.77
N LYS A 61 17.13 13.18 1.70
CA LYS A 61 18.05 14.01 0.89
C LYS A 61 18.66 15.15 1.71
N ASN A 62 17.84 15.86 2.51
CA ASN A 62 18.34 16.94 3.37
C ASN A 62 19.30 16.43 4.44
N ALA A 63 19.16 15.17 4.85
CA ALA A 63 20.09 14.48 5.75
C ALA A 63 21.37 13.96 5.08
N GLY A 64 21.58 14.28 3.80
CA GLY A 64 22.81 14.02 3.04
C GLY A 64 22.76 12.80 2.11
N ALA A 65 21.66 12.05 2.05
CA ALA A 65 21.54 10.90 1.17
C ALA A 65 21.44 11.31 -0.32
N ASN A 66 22.03 10.49 -1.19
CA ASN A 66 21.71 10.47 -2.61
C ASN A 66 20.47 9.57 -2.80
N VAL A 67 19.30 10.18 -2.93
CA VAL A 67 18.01 9.48 -2.91
C VAL A 67 17.51 9.21 -4.32
N VAL A 68 17.13 7.96 -4.56
CA VAL A 68 16.39 7.50 -5.74
C VAL A 68 15.05 6.95 -5.30
N VAL A 69 13.97 7.34 -5.96
CA VAL A 69 12.61 6.97 -5.57
C VAL A 69 11.90 6.24 -6.70
N THR A 70 11.20 5.17 -6.35
CA THR A 70 10.18 4.53 -7.20
C THR A 70 8.85 4.46 -6.47
N GLY A 71 7.76 4.09 -7.16
CA GLY A 71 6.52 3.69 -6.51
C GLY A 71 6.51 2.19 -6.20
N SER A 72 5.90 1.76 -5.11
CA SER A 72 5.66 0.34 -4.79
C SER A 72 4.39 -0.21 -5.47
N ASN A 73 3.53 0.67 -5.95
CA ASN A 73 2.30 0.29 -6.66
C ASN A 73 2.00 1.32 -7.77
N PRO A 74 1.87 0.88 -9.04
CA PRO A 74 1.54 1.76 -10.15
C PRO A 74 0.23 2.54 -9.98
N LEU A 75 -0.77 1.94 -9.34
CA LEU A 75 -2.11 2.54 -9.20
C LEU A 75 -2.14 3.65 -8.14
N SER A 76 -1.30 3.59 -7.10
CA SER A 76 -1.21 4.62 -6.06
C SER A 76 -0.20 5.74 -6.37
N THR A 77 0.63 5.57 -7.39
CA THR A 77 1.61 6.58 -7.80
C THR A 77 0.91 7.85 -8.28
N GLN A 78 1.31 9.03 -7.76
CA GLN A 78 0.81 10.33 -8.18
C GLN A 78 1.82 11.02 -9.08
N ASP A 79 1.47 11.22 -10.36
CA ASP A 79 2.39 11.78 -11.37
C ASP A 79 2.85 13.20 -11.06
N ASP A 80 2.00 14.03 -10.48
CA ASP A 80 2.33 15.40 -10.09
C ASP A 80 3.31 15.43 -8.89
N VAL A 81 3.16 14.50 -7.95
CA VAL A 81 4.08 14.33 -6.82
C VAL A 81 5.43 13.81 -7.31
N ALA A 82 5.44 12.84 -8.22
CA ALA A 82 6.66 12.33 -8.86
C ALA A 82 7.41 13.45 -9.59
N ALA A 83 6.67 14.31 -10.31
CA ALA A 83 7.23 15.49 -11.00
C ALA A 83 7.80 16.52 -10.01
N ALA A 84 7.08 16.83 -8.93
CA ALA A 84 7.55 17.78 -7.92
C ALA A 84 8.81 17.28 -7.20
N LEU A 85 8.88 15.98 -6.92
CA LEU A 85 10.05 15.38 -6.29
C LEU A 85 11.25 15.40 -7.24
N ALA A 86 11.05 15.09 -8.53
CA ALA A 86 12.10 15.21 -9.54
C ALA A 86 12.60 16.66 -9.72
N ASP A 87 11.69 17.64 -9.72
CA ASP A 87 12.04 19.06 -9.80
C ASP A 87 12.83 19.55 -8.57
N SER A 88 12.69 18.89 -7.43
CA SER A 88 13.51 19.11 -6.23
C SER A 88 14.92 18.49 -6.31
N GLY A 89 15.25 17.83 -7.43
CA GLY A 89 16.54 17.21 -7.68
C GLY A 89 16.69 15.82 -7.03
N VAL A 90 15.61 15.11 -6.77
CA VAL A 90 15.60 13.68 -6.46
C VAL A 90 15.48 12.89 -7.76
N ILE A 91 16.18 11.76 -7.87
CA ILE A 91 16.04 10.88 -9.03
C ILE A 91 14.75 10.06 -8.85
N VAL A 92 13.82 10.13 -9.81
CA VAL A 92 12.52 9.47 -9.75
C VAL A 92 12.30 8.58 -10.97
N PHE A 93 11.85 7.33 -10.72
CA PHE A 93 11.41 6.38 -11.73
C PHE A 93 10.00 5.90 -11.34
N ALA A 94 8.98 6.66 -11.69
CA ALA A 94 7.60 6.32 -11.34
C ALA A 94 6.61 7.02 -12.28
N THR A 95 5.58 6.29 -12.71
CA THR A 95 4.42 6.83 -13.44
C THR A 95 3.15 6.10 -13.00
N HIS A 96 2.07 6.85 -12.87
CA HIS A 96 0.77 6.26 -12.57
C HIS A 96 0.34 5.29 -13.67
N ASN A 97 -0.22 4.15 -13.27
CA ASN A 97 -0.72 3.12 -14.19
C ASN A 97 0.32 2.65 -15.23
N CYS A 98 1.59 2.54 -14.81
CA CYS A 98 2.62 1.94 -15.66
C CYS A 98 2.37 0.42 -15.79
N THR A 99 2.85 -0.15 -16.88
CA THR A 99 2.79 -1.59 -17.10
C THR A 99 3.76 -2.34 -16.19
N ASP A 100 3.54 -3.64 -15.96
CA ASP A 100 4.44 -4.50 -15.14
C ASP A 100 5.88 -4.44 -15.65
N LYS A 101 6.10 -4.40 -16.98
CA LYS A 101 7.43 -4.27 -17.59
C LYS A 101 8.10 -2.93 -17.26
N GLU A 102 7.34 -1.85 -17.25
CA GLU A 102 7.85 -0.52 -16.87
C GLU A 102 8.14 -0.47 -15.38
N TYR A 103 7.28 -1.08 -14.56
CA TYR A 103 7.49 -1.20 -13.12
C TYR A 103 8.80 -1.93 -12.81
N ASP A 104 9.01 -3.12 -13.35
CA ASP A 104 10.25 -3.90 -13.20
C ASP A 104 11.48 -3.11 -13.68
N MET A 105 11.34 -2.40 -14.81
CA MET A 105 12.40 -1.52 -15.33
C MET A 105 12.71 -0.37 -14.37
N TYR A 106 11.70 0.23 -13.72
CA TYR A 106 11.92 1.32 -12.76
C TYR A 106 12.66 0.84 -11.53
N LEU A 107 12.28 -0.31 -10.98
CA LEU A 107 13.00 -0.94 -9.87
C LEU A 107 14.45 -1.24 -10.23
N SER A 108 14.67 -1.87 -11.39
CA SER A 108 16.01 -2.20 -11.85
C SER A 108 16.89 -0.95 -12.06
N LYS A 109 16.34 0.13 -12.65
CA LYS A 109 17.05 1.41 -12.83
C LYS A 109 17.34 2.13 -11.52
N ALA A 110 16.42 2.03 -10.56
CA ALA A 110 16.67 2.60 -9.24
C ALA A 110 17.88 1.92 -8.56
N LEU A 111 18.06 0.63 -8.77
CA LEU A 111 19.20 -0.12 -8.25
C LEU A 111 20.53 0.16 -8.98
N ASP A 112 20.53 0.87 -10.12
CA ASP A 112 21.77 1.26 -10.81
C ASP A 112 22.62 2.28 -10.02
N VAL A 113 22.05 2.93 -9.00
CA VAL A 113 22.80 3.78 -8.07
C VAL A 113 23.69 2.98 -7.11
N GLU A 114 23.59 1.65 -7.13
CA GLU A 114 24.27 0.74 -6.19
C GLU A 114 24.00 1.14 -4.72
N PRO A 115 22.80 0.91 -4.22
CA PRO A 115 22.38 1.42 -2.92
C PRO A 115 23.21 0.88 -1.76
N ASP A 116 23.44 1.74 -0.77
CA ASP A 116 23.93 1.38 0.55
C ASP A 116 22.78 1.03 1.50
N LEU A 117 21.62 1.68 1.31
CA LEU A 117 20.40 1.46 2.08
C LEU A 117 19.18 1.40 1.17
N ILE A 118 18.19 0.60 1.57
CA ILE A 118 16.88 0.55 0.89
C ILE A 118 15.73 0.76 1.87
N ILE A 119 14.66 1.40 1.40
CA ILE A 119 13.36 1.40 2.05
C ILE A 119 12.39 0.75 1.08
N ASP A 120 11.82 -0.38 1.44
CA ASP A 120 10.98 -1.22 0.59
C ASP A 120 9.57 -1.34 1.17
N ASP A 121 8.60 -1.55 0.30
CA ASP A 121 7.20 -1.71 0.65
C ASP A 121 6.60 -2.81 -0.23
N GLY A 122 6.48 -3.99 0.35
CA GLY A 122 6.01 -5.20 -0.32
C GLY A 122 7.12 -6.21 -0.64
N GLY A 123 8.40 -5.81 -0.53
CA GLY A 123 9.55 -6.69 -0.70
C GLY A 123 9.98 -6.90 -2.16
N ASP A 124 9.62 -6.02 -3.08
CA ASP A 124 9.97 -6.18 -4.50
C ASP A 124 11.43 -5.81 -4.79
N LEU A 125 11.98 -4.76 -4.15
CA LEU A 125 13.43 -4.49 -4.19
C LEU A 125 14.22 -5.63 -3.56
N VAL A 126 13.77 -6.12 -2.41
CA VAL A 126 14.41 -7.26 -1.73
C VAL A 126 14.42 -8.48 -2.63
N ASN A 127 13.30 -8.78 -3.31
CA ASN A 127 13.22 -9.90 -4.23
C ASN A 127 14.21 -9.75 -5.40
N MET A 128 14.30 -8.57 -6.00
CA MET A 128 15.24 -8.28 -7.08
C MET A 128 16.70 -8.39 -6.62
N LEU A 129 17.03 -7.95 -5.40
CA LEU A 129 18.35 -8.07 -4.79
C LEU A 129 18.72 -9.52 -4.39
N HIS A 130 17.75 -10.40 -4.19
CA HIS A 130 18.01 -11.83 -3.99
C HIS A 130 18.04 -12.62 -5.30
N GLY A 131 17.60 -12.02 -6.41
CA GLY A 131 17.55 -12.59 -7.76
C GLY A 131 18.52 -11.93 -8.73
N GLU A 132 17.96 -11.16 -9.65
CA GLU A 132 18.66 -10.59 -10.82
C GLU A 132 19.79 -9.61 -10.46
N ARG A 133 19.64 -8.88 -9.36
CA ARG A 133 20.59 -7.85 -8.92
C ARG A 133 21.40 -8.28 -7.68
N LYS A 134 21.61 -9.59 -7.50
CA LYS A 134 22.33 -10.17 -6.35
C LYS A 134 23.78 -9.66 -6.21
N ASN A 135 24.39 -9.25 -7.30
CA ASN A 135 25.73 -8.68 -7.30
C ASN A 135 25.86 -7.39 -6.46
N LEU A 136 24.75 -6.68 -6.19
CA LEU A 136 24.73 -5.44 -5.40
C LEU A 136 24.70 -5.68 -3.89
N VAL A 137 24.36 -6.89 -3.46
CA VAL A 137 24.17 -7.23 -2.02
C VAL A 137 25.44 -7.01 -1.20
N ALA A 138 26.62 -7.23 -1.78
CA ALA A 138 27.88 -7.08 -1.06
C ALA A 138 28.15 -5.64 -0.56
N LYS A 139 27.56 -4.64 -1.21
CA LYS A 139 27.66 -3.22 -0.84
C LYS A 139 26.57 -2.78 0.14
N LEU A 140 25.43 -3.46 0.11
CA LEU A 140 24.25 -3.06 0.86
C LEU A 140 24.47 -3.21 2.38
N ILE A 141 24.29 -2.13 3.13
CA ILE A 141 24.33 -2.13 4.58
C ILE A 141 23.07 -2.79 5.15
N GLY A 142 21.91 -2.53 4.54
CA GLY A 142 20.63 -3.08 4.96
C GLY A 142 19.44 -2.25 4.45
N GLY A 143 18.28 -2.53 5.04
CA GLY A 143 17.07 -1.81 4.67
C GLY A 143 15.96 -1.88 5.70
N SER A 144 14.82 -1.32 5.33
CA SER A 144 13.58 -1.39 6.11
C SER A 144 12.40 -1.77 5.23
N GLU A 145 11.42 -2.46 5.84
CA GLU A 145 10.21 -2.92 5.16
C GLU A 145 8.98 -2.32 5.82
N GLU A 146 8.16 -1.69 5.01
CA GLU A 146 6.98 -0.91 5.41
C GLU A 146 5.77 -1.80 5.75
N THR A 147 5.55 -2.91 5.02
CA THR A 147 4.24 -3.57 5.02
C THR A 147 4.27 -5.04 5.41
N THR A 148 3.12 -5.53 5.88
CA THR A 148 2.91 -6.92 6.32
C THR A 148 3.32 -7.94 5.24
N THR A 149 2.98 -7.70 3.99
CA THR A 149 3.30 -8.62 2.87
C THR A 149 4.81 -8.76 2.69
N GLY A 150 5.55 -7.64 2.69
CA GLY A 150 7.00 -7.67 2.59
C GLY A 150 7.65 -8.30 3.82
N VAL A 151 7.18 -8.00 5.04
CA VAL A 151 7.69 -8.64 6.27
C VAL A 151 7.49 -10.17 6.23
N HIS A 152 6.37 -10.67 5.69
CA HIS A 152 6.17 -12.12 5.51
C HIS A 152 7.20 -12.72 4.55
N ARG A 153 7.50 -12.04 3.44
CA ARG A 153 8.56 -12.45 2.48
C ARG A 153 9.93 -12.46 3.16
N LEU A 154 10.25 -11.42 3.93
CA LEU A 154 11.51 -11.34 4.70
C LEU A 154 11.63 -12.48 5.71
N LYS A 155 10.58 -12.76 6.48
CA LYS A 155 10.54 -13.87 7.45
C LYS A 155 10.74 -15.22 6.75
N ALA A 156 10.13 -15.41 5.58
CA ALA A 156 10.33 -16.62 4.79
C ALA A 156 11.79 -16.78 4.33
N LEU A 157 12.43 -15.71 3.85
CA LEU A 157 13.85 -15.71 3.49
C LEU A 157 14.73 -15.98 4.71
N SER A 158 14.48 -15.33 5.83
CA SER A 158 15.26 -15.47 7.07
C SER A 158 15.16 -16.90 7.63
N ASN A 159 13.95 -17.45 7.73
CA ASN A 159 13.73 -18.81 8.25
C ASN A 159 14.41 -19.89 7.39
N ASN A 160 14.59 -19.63 6.11
CA ASN A 160 15.31 -20.50 5.19
C ASN A 160 16.82 -20.21 5.12
N GLY A 161 17.35 -19.30 5.95
CA GLY A 161 18.75 -18.89 5.93
C GLY A 161 19.20 -18.21 4.63
N LYS A 162 18.26 -17.61 3.89
CA LYS A 162 18.50 -16.99 2.58
C LYS A 162 18.49 -15.47 2.59
N LEU A 163 18.08 -14.82 3.70
CA LEU A 163 18.12 -13.38 3.80
C LEU A 163 19.58 -12.90 3.81
N ALA A 164 19.99 -12.21 2.75
CA ALA A 164 21.40 -11.92 2.45
C ALA A 164 21.92 -10.64 3.11
N PHE A 165 21.04 -9.81 3.68
CA PHE A 165 21.38 -8.54 4.33
C PHE A 165 20.36 -8.21 5.41
N PRO A 166 20.73 -7.34 6.41
CA PRO A 166 19.82 -6.97 7.48
C PRO A 166 18.63 -6.16 6.99
N MET A 167 17.43 -6.49 7.50
CA MET A 167 16.21 -5.73 7.22
C MET A 167 15.47 -5.44 8.52
N ILE A 168 15.00 -4.19 8.68
CA ILE A 168 14.18 -3.76 9.81
C ILE A 168 12.72 -3.91 9.42
N ALA A 169 11.97 -4.72 10.16
CA ALA A 169 10.53 -4.88 9.97
C ALA A 169 9.79 -3.70 10.63
N VAL A 170 9.73 -2.56 9.94
CA VAL A 170 9.06 -1.35 10.45
C VAL A 170 7.58 -1.59 10.66
N ASN A 171 6.96 -2.40 9.81
CA ASN A 171 5.55 -2.81 9.97
C ASN A 171 5.26 -3.45 11.34
N ASP A 172 6.22 -4.12 11.95
CA ASP A 172 6.04 -4.82 13.23
C ASP A 172 6.28 -3.91 14.45
N ALA A 173 6.60 -2.63 14.25
CA ALA A 173 6.71 -1.66 15.32
C ALA A 173 5.32 -1.30 15.89
N TYR A 174 5.19 -1.24 17.21
CA TYR A 174 3.92 -0.88 17.87
C TYR A 174 3.35 0.46 17.39
N CYS A 175 4.20 1.46 17.19
CA CYS A 175 3.79 2.77 16.71
C CYS A 175 3.40 2.78 15.20
N LYS A 176 3.64 1.69 14.46
CA LYS A 176 3.23 1.54 13.06
C LYS A 176 1.91 0.79 12.97
N TYR A 177 1.89 -0.52 13.23
CA TYR A 177 0.71 -1.33 12.92
C TYR A 177 -0.52 -1.03 13.78
N LEU A 178 -0.34 -0.61 15.05
CA LEU A 178 -1.46 -0.25 15.92
C LEU A 178 -2.21 1.00 15.44
N PHE A 179 -1.56 1.87 14.69
CA PHE A 179 -2.12 3.15 14.26
C PHE A 179 -2.30 3.22 12.76
N ASP A 180 -1.25 3.04 11.98
CA ASP A 180 -1.29 3.13 10.53
C ASP A 180 -2.16 2.02 9.92
N ASN A 181 -1.79 0.75 10.10
CA ASN A 181 -2.56 -0.35 9.52
C ASN A 181 -4.01 -0.38 10.03
N ARG A 182 -4.22 -0.08 11.32
CA ARG A 182 -5.57 -0.15 11.91
C ARG A 182 -6.40 1.08 11.60
N TYR A 183 -5.93 2.26 11.94
CA TYR A 183 -6.72 3.49 11.84
C TYR A 183 -6.53 4.20 10.50
N GLY A 184 -5.32 4.25 9.98
CA GLY A 184 -5.00 4.85 8.69
C GLY A 184 -5.69 4.12 7.55
N THR A 185 -5.37 2.83 7.36
CA THR A 185 -5.99 2.01 6.31
C THR A 185 -7.51 1.96 6.44
N GLY A 186 -8.03 1.80 7.67
CA GLY A 186 -9.48 1.77 7.89
C GLY A 186 -10.18 3.07 7.47
N GLN A 187 -9.55 4.22 7.72
CA GLN A 187 -10.11 5.52 7.31
C GLN A 187 -9.99 5.74 5.80
N SER A 188 -8.79 5.55 5.24
CA SER A 188 -8.53 5.82 3.82
C SER A 188 -9.34 4.91 2.90
N SER A 189 -9.51 3.63 3.26
CA SER A 189 -10.35 2.71 2.48
C SER A 189 -11.80 3.22 2.37
N TRP A 190 -12.38 3.67 3.47
CA TRP A 190 -13.75 4.20 3.45
C TRP A 190 -13.84 5.57 2.78
N ASP A 191 -12.83 6.43 2.93
CA ASP A 191 -12.75 7.69 2.20
C ASP A 191 -12.76 7.44 0.69
N GLY A 192 -11.94 6.50 0.21
CA GLY A 192 -11.90 6.12 -1.19
C GLY A 192 -13.23 5.55 -1.70
N ILE A 193 -13.80 4.57 -1.00
CA ILE A 193 -15.07 3.95 -1.37
C ILE A 193 -16.18 5.01 -1.47
N MET A 194 -16.31 5.88 -0.49
CA MET A 194 -17.34 6.91 -0.48
C MET A 194 -17.13 7.97 -1.57
N ARG A 195 -15.91 8.39 -1.83
CA ARG A 195 -15.60 9.34 -2.92
C ARG A 195 -15.90 8.76 -4.29
N THR A 196 -15.51 7.50 -4.52
CA THR A 196 -15.67 6.83 -5.82
C THR A 196 -17.13 6.54 -6.10
N THR A 197 -17.88 6.05 -5.12
CA THR A 197 -19.26 5.59 -5.32
C THR A 197 -20.32 6.64 -5.01
N ASN A 198 -20.00 7.61 -4.15
CA ASN A 198 -20.95 8.58 -3.58
C ASN A 198 -22.18 7.91 -2.93
N LEU A 199 -22.02 6.72 -2.35
CA LEU A 199 -23.09 5.97 -1.74
C LEU A 199 -23.06 6.05 -0.21
N SER A 200 -24.26 6.00 0.40
CA SER A 200 -24.39 5.88 1.85
C SER A 200 -24.06 4.46 2.31
N VAL A 201 -23.19 4.36 3.30
CA VAL A 201 -22.81 3.09 3.95
C VAL A 201 -23.79 2.71 5.06
N ALA A 202 -24.49 3.69 5.64
CA ALA A 202 -25.45 3.48 6.73
C ALA A 202 -26.59 2.53 6.29
N GLY A 203 -26.87 1.54 7.15
CA GLY A 203 -27.89 0.52 6.91
C GLY A 203 -27.50 -0.57 5.92
N LYS A 204 -26.35 -0.46 5.25
CA LYS A 204 -25.84 -1.47 4.33
C LYS A 204 -25.13 -2.61 5.06
N THR A 205 -25.04 -3.76 4.42
CA THR A 205 -24.22 -4.87 4.90
C THR A 205 -22.84 -4.79 4.28
N VAL A 206 -21.82 -4.68 5.12
CA VAL A 206 -20.41 -4.64 4.73
C VAL A 206 -19.76 -5.97 5.10
N VAL A 207 -19.18 -6.64 4.13
CA VAL A 207 -18.37 -7.84 4.33
C VAL A 207 -16.89 -7.46 4.31
N VAL A 208 -16.20 -7.65 5.42
CA VAL A 208 -14.75 -7.44 5.53
C VAL A 208 -14.06 -8.79 5.50
N ALA A 209 -13.27 -9.04 4.47
CA ALA A 209 -12.49 -10.27 4.34
C ALA A 209 -11.11 -10.09 4.94
N GLY A 210 -10.88 -10.76 6.08
CA GLY A 210 -9.69 -10.65 6.90
C GLY A 210 -9.92 -9.82 8.17
N TYR A 211 -9.37 -10.28 9.30
CA TYR A 211 -9.46 -9.58 10.59
C TYR A 211 -8.08 -9.37 11.23
N GLY A 212 -7.08 -9.10 10.36
CA GLY A 212 -5.79 -8.54 10.77
C GLY A 212 -5.93 -7.07 11.19
N TRP A 213 -4.83 -6.35 11.35
CA TRP A 213 -4.87 -4.95 11.79
C TRP A 213 -5.66 -4.04 10.85
N CYS A 214 -5.49 -4.17 9.54
CA CYS A 214 -6.28 -3.43 8.55
C CYS A 214 -7.76 -3.81 8.62
N GLY A 215 -8.08 -5.11 8.67
CA GLY A 215 -9.46 -5.60 8.75
C GLY A 215 -10.21 -5.10 9.98
N LYS A 216 -9.55 -5.07 11.14
CA LYS A 216 -10.08 -4.45 12.37
C LYS A 216 -10.45 -2.99 12.16
N GLY A 217 -9.57 -2.23 11.52
CA GLY A 217 -9.81 -0.82 11.23
C GLY A 217 -10.96 -0.60 10.25
N VAL A 218 -10.97 -1.35 9.16
CA VAL A 218 -12.05 -1.28 8.15
C VAL A 218 -13.40 -1.64 8.76
N ALA A 219 -13.49 -2.74 9.53
CA ALA A 219 -14.71 -3.17 10.20
C ALA A 219 -15.22 -2.15 11.22
N MET A 220 -14.32 -1.61 12.03
CA MET A 220 -14.64 -0.58 13.03
C MET A 220 -15.16 0.70 12.36
N ARG A 221 -14.54 1.15 11.27
CA ARG A 221 -15.00 2.35 10.54
C ARG A 221 -16.34 2.11 9.86
N ALA A 222 -16.55 0.94 9.23
CA ALA A 222 -17.84 0.57 8.65
C ALA A 222 -18.96 0.63 9.70
N LYS A 223 -18.73 0.04 10.88
CA LYS A 223 -19.68 0.09 12.02
C LYS A 223 -19.95 1.53 12.45
N GLY A 224 -18.91 2.37 12.52
CA GLY A 224 -19.04 3.80 12.85
C GLY A 224 -19.84 4.61 11.82
N LEU A 225 -19.82 4.18 10.55
CA LEU A 225 -20.65 4.74 9.47
C LEU A 225 -22.08 4.19 9.46
N GLY A 226 -22.46 3.33 10.41
CA GLY A 226 -23.81 2.77 10.55
C GLY A 226 -24.06 1.51 9.73
N ALA A 227 -23.02 0.81 9.28
CA ALA A 227 -23.17 -0.45 8.56
C ALA A 227 -23.44 -1.64 9.47
N ASN A 228 -24.08 -2.67 8.91
CA ASN A 228 -24.14 -4.03 9.46
C ASN A 228 -22.89 -4.79 8.98
N VAL A 229 -21.93 -5.04 9.88
CA VAL A 229 -20.65 -5.63 9.48
C VAL A 229 -20.65 -7.14 9.66
N ILE A 230 -20.18 -7.84 8.63
CA ILE A 230 -19.85 -9.27 8.63
C ILE A 230 -18.33 -9.37 8.38
N VAL A 231 -17.65 -10.18 9.19
CA VAL A 231 -16.23 -10.49 9.02
C VAL A 231 -16.10 -11.92 8.50
N THR A 232 -15.21 -12.13 7.53
CA THR A 232 -14.78 -13.47 7.10
C THR A 232 -13.32 -13.65 7.47
N GLU A 233 -12.97 -14.71 8.16
CA GLU A 233 -11.62 -14.98 8.64
C GLU A 233 -11.35 -16.49 8.70
N ILE A 234 -10.15 -16.92 8.35
CA ILE A 234 -9.71 -18.32 8.37
C ILE A 234 -9.02 -18.69 9.69
N ASP A 235 -8.42 -17.69 10.37
CA ASP A 235 -7.80 -17.88 11.67
C ASP A 235 -8.90 -17.85 12.75
N PRO A 236 -9.15 -18.98 13.47
CA PRO A 236 -10.22 -19.04 14.45
C PRO A 236 -10.03 -18.08 15.61
N ILE A 237 -8.80 -17.74 15.98
CA ILE A 237 -8.52 -16.79 17.07
C ILE A 237 -8.96 -15.38 16.67
N LYS A 238 -8.61 -14.95 15.46
CA LYS A 238 -9.08 -13.66 14.93
C LYS A 238 -10.59 -13.64 14.70
N GLY A 239 -11.15 -14.77 14.27
CA GLY A 239 -12.61 -14.91 14.16
C GLY A 239 -13.32 -14.74 15.51
N ILE A 240 -12.80 -15.34 16.58
CA ILE A 240 -13.31 -15.17 17.96
C ILE A 240 -13.17 -13.70 18.39
N GLU A 241 -12.02 -13.08 18.13
CA GLU A 241 -11.80 -11.67 18.43
C GLU A 241 -12.85 -10.78 17.75
N ALA A 242 -13.12 -11.02 16.46
CA ALA A 242 -14.17 -10.29 15.73
C ALA A 242 -15.56 -10.45 16.38
N VAL A 243 -15.90 -11.64 16.89
CA VAL A 243 -17.15 -11.88 17.62
C VAL A 243 -17.18 -11.05 18.91
N PHE A 244 -16.08 -11.01 19.69
CA PHE A 244 -16.01 -10.21 20.92
C PHE A 244 -16.08 -8.71 20.64
N ASP A 245 -15.58 -8.25 19.48
CA ASP A 245 -15.72 -6.86 19.02
C ASP A 245 -17.15 -6.53 18.52
N GLY A 246 -18.05 -7.53 18.55
CA GLY A 246 -19.47 -7.39 18.23
C GLY A 246 -19.78 -7.45 16.74
N PHE A 247 -19.00 -8.19 15.97
CA PHE A 247 -19.26 -8.48 14.57
C PHE A 247 -19.83 -9.87 14.36
N ARG A 248 -20.62 -10.04 13.29
CA ARG A 248 -20.98 -11.36 12.81
C ARG A 248 -19.80 -11.96 12.06
N VAL A 249 -19.54 -13.25 12.30
CA VAL A 249 -18.46 -13.98 11.61
C VAL A 249 -19.03 -15.19 10.89
N MET A 250 -18.68 -15.36 9.62
CA MET A 250 -19.11 -16.50 8.82
C MET A 250 -18.16 -16.73 7.64
N PRO A 251 -18.16 -17.92 6.99
CA PRO A 251 -17.41 -18.17 5.78
C PRO A 251 -17.85 -17.26 4.63
N MET A 252 -16.92 -16.98 3.69
CA MET A 252 -17.20 -16.09 2.54
C MET A 252 -18.37 -16.62 1.67
N GLN A 253 -18.50 -17.94 1.50
CA GLN A 253 -19.58 -18.56 0.73
C GLN A 253 -20.98 -18.21 1.28
N GLU A 254 -21.07 -17.98 2.59
CA GLU A 254 -22.31 -17.52 3.20
C GLU A 254 -22.41 -15.99 3.18
N ALA A 255 -21.35 -15.27 3.54
CA ALA A 255 -21.30 -13.81 3.59
C ALA A 255 -21.60 -13.16 2.23
N ALA A 256 -21.17 -13.80 1.14
CA ALA A 256 -21.39 -13.32 -0.24
C ALA A 256 -22.86 -13.04 -0.57
N LYS A 257 -23.79 -13.77 0.05
CA LYS A 257 -25.25 -13.63 -0.17
C LYS A 257 -25.83 -12.37 0.47
N TYR A 258 -25.14 -11.78 1.44
CA TYR A 258 -25.67 -10.68 2.27
C TYR A 258 -25.02 -9.33 1.99
N GLY A 259 -23.79 -9.33 1.47
CA GLY A 259 -22.99 -8.11 1.29
C GLY A 259 -23.58 -7.13 0.28
N ASP A 260 -23.58 -5.86 0.61
CA ASP A 260 -23.77 -4.75 -0.31
C ASP A 260 -22.40 -4.17 -0.69
N PHE A 261 -21.45 -4.18 0.26
CA PHE A 261 -20.04 -3.82 0.06
C PHE A 261 -19.14 -4.96 0.52
N PHE A 262 -18.08 -5.20 -0.23
CA PHE A 262 -17.03 -6.16 0.12
C PHE A 262 -15.69 -5.43 0.14
N VAL A 263 -14.95 -5.57 1.24
CA VAL A 263 -13.61 -5.00 1.37
C VAL A 263 -12.64 -6.12 1.75
N THR A 264 -11.70 -6.42 0.86
CA THR A 264 -10.69 -7.47 1.10
C THR A 264 -9.40 -6.86 1.66
N VAL A 265 -8.88 -7.45 2.73
CA VAL A 265 -7.70 -6.96 3.49
C VAL A 265 -6.86 -8.12 4.04
N THR A 266 -6.77 -9.21 3.30
CA THR A 266 -6.09 -10.43 3.74
C THR A 266 -4.63 -10.50 3.31
N GLY A 267 -4.28 -9.85 2.20
CA GLY A 267 -3.01 -10.02 1.50
C GLY A 267 -2.87 -11.38 0.81
N CYS A 268 -3.96 -12.16 0.69
CA CYS A 268 -3.98 -13.48 0.07
C CYS A 268 -4.62 -13.40 -1.32
N LYS A 269 -4.15 -14.23 -2.24
CA LYS A 269 -4.73 -14.33 -3.58
C LYS A 269 -6.08 -15.06 -3.56
N ASP A 270 -6.98 -14.66 -4.47
CA ASP A 270 -8.23 -15.38 -4.79
C ASP A 270 -9.18 -15.56 -3.57
N VAL A 271 -9.35 -14.51 -2.78
CA VAL A 271 -10.27 -14.49 -1.62
C VAL A 271 -11.73 -14.42 -2.09
N ILE A 272 -12.00 -13.66 -3.14
CA ILE A 272 -13.30 -13.59 -3.80
C ILE A 272 -13.16 -14.14 -5.23
N THR A 273 -13.92 -15.19 -5.52
CA THR A 273 -13.83 -15.98 -6.74
C THR A 273 -15.21 -16.22 -7.36
N LYS A 274 -15.25 -16.96 -8.46
CA LYS A 274 -16.43 -17.21 -9.30
C LYS A 274 -17.66 -17.68 -8.50
N GLU A 275 -17.47 -18.60 -7.58
CA GLU A 275 -18.57 -19.12 -6.73
C GLU A 275 -19.16 -18.05 -5.81
N HIS A 276 -18.37 -17.05 -5.40
CA HIS A 276 -18.84 -15.94 -4.58
C HIS A 276 -19.61 -14.93 -5.42
N PHE A 277 -19.11 -14.56 -6.59
CA PHE A 277 -19.79 -13.65 -7.52
C PHE A 277 -21.18 -14.16 -7.93
N ALA A 278 -21.30 -15.47 -8.17
CA ALA A 278 -22.55 -16.08 -8.62
C ALA A 278 -23.72 -15.96 -7.64
N VAL A 279 -23.44 -15.66 -6.36
CA VAL A 279 -24.47 -15.56 -5.30
C VAL A 279 -24.56 -14.18 -4.66
N MET A 280 -23.74 -13.23 -5.11
CA MET A 280 -23.79 -11.84 -4.65
C MET A 280 -25.10 -11.17 -5.09
N LYS A 281 -25.48 -10.14 -4.36
CA LYS A 281 -26.58 -9.27 -4.75
C LYS A 281 -26.22 -8.49 -6.01
N ASP A 282 -27.24 -8.18 -6.80
CA ASP A 282 -27.11 -7.18 -7.84
C ASP A 282 -26.71 -5.83 -7.26
N GLY A 283 -25.76 -5.13 -7.91
CA GLY A 283 -25.22 -3.87 -7.43
C GLY A 283 -24.24 -3.99 -6.23
N ALA A 284 -23.74 -5.20 -5.92
CA ALA A 284 -22.70 -5.36 -4.92
C ALA A 284 -21.39 -4.65 -5.33
N ILE A 285 -20.78 -3.96 -4.38
CA ILE A 285 -19.54 -3.20 -4.58
C ILE A 285 -18.38 -3.97 -3.98
N LEU A 286 -17.32 -4.16 -4.78
CA LEU A 286 -16.12 -4.85 -4.35
C LEU A 286 -14.94 -3.88 -4.32
N SER A 287 -14.17 -3.93 -3.25
CA SER A 287 -12.99 -3.09 -3.05
C SER A 287 -11.85 -3.92 -2.47
N ASN A 288 -10.65 -3.73 -2.98
CA ASN A 288 -9.44 -4.31 -2.40
C ASN A 288 -8.67 -3.23 -1.64
N ALA A 289 -8.44 -3.45 -0.35
CA ALA A 289 -7.59 -2.59 0.49
C ALA A 289 -6.33 -3.32 0.96
N GLY A 290 -6.05 -4.51 0.42
CA GLY A 290 -4.78 -5.18 0.59
C GLY A 290 -3.69 -4.59 -0.31
N HIS A 291 -2.43 -4.88 0.00
CA HIS A 291 -1.28 -4.29 -0.70
C HIS A 291 -1.26 -4.57 -2.22
N PHE A 292 -1.65 -5.78 -2.63
CA PHE A 292 -1.76 -6.16 -4.04
C PHE A 292 -3.23 -6.40 -4.43
N ASP A 293 -3.57 -6.13 -5.67
CA ASP A 293 -4.91 -6.25 -6.26
C ASP A 293 -5.28 -7.70 -6.68
N VAL A 294 -4.77 -8.68 -5.95
CA VAL A 294 -4.93 -10.12 -6.27
C VAL A 294 -6.02 -10.83 -5.46
N GLU A 295 -6.60 -10.16 -4.48
CA GLU A 295 -7.57 -10.75 -3.55
C GLU A 295 -8.94 -11.00 -4.21
N ILE A 296 -9.33 -10.12 -5.13
CA ILE A 296 -10.55 -10.25 -5.95
C ILE A 296 -10.11 -10.80 -7.30
N ASN A 297 -10.60 -11.98 -7.67
CA ASN A 297 -10.21 -12.59 -8.94
C ASN A 297 -10.95 -11.93 -10.12
N ILE A 298 -10.32 -10.93 -10.73
CA ILE A 298 -10.89 -10.15 -11.84
C ILE A 298 -11.16 -11.05 -13.07
N LYS A 299 -10.31 -12.05 -13.35
CA LYS A 299 -10.52 -12.97 -14.48
C LYS A 299 -11.81 -13.77 -14.31
N HIS A 300 -12.09 -14.25 -13.10
CA HIS A 300 -13.35 -14.93 -12.81
C HIS A 300 -14.56 -13.99 -12.92
N LEU A 301 -14.40 -12.72 -12.60
CA LEU A 301 -15.46 -11.71 -12.79
C LEU A 301 -15.71 -11.45 -14.27
N GLU A 302 -14.65 -11.27 -15.06
CA GLU A 302 -14.72 -11.07 -16.51
C GLU A 302 -15.41 -12.27 -17.21
N GLU A 303 -15.11 -13.52 -16.80
CA GLU A 303 -15.77 -14.72 -17.34
C GLU A 303 -17.28 -14.74 -17.11
N LEU A 304 -17.78 -14.10 -16.07
CA LEU A 304 -19.20 -14.01 -15.73
C LEU A 304 -19.88 -12.78 -16.33
N THR A 305 -19.09 -11.83 -16.83
CA THR A 305 -19.59 -10.56 -17.34
C THR A 305 -20.17 -10.74 -18.74
N VAL A 306 -21.42 -10.34 -18.90
CA VAL A 306 -22.11 -10.39 -20.21
C VAL A 306 -21.80 -9.12 -21.02
N GLU A 307 -21.82 -7.97 -20.35
CA GLU A 307 -21.60 -6.66 -20.98
C GLU A 307 -20.86 -5.76 -19.99
N PRO A 308 -19.53 -5.58 -20.14
CA PRO A 308 -18.77 -4.73 -19.23
C PRO A 308 -19.09 -3.26 -19.49
N SER A 309 -19.34 -2.53 -18.42
CA SER A 309 -19.48 -1.07 -18.45
C SER A 309 -18.34 -0.48 -17.62
N TYR A 310 -17.64 0.50 -18.18
CA TYR A 310 -16.58 1.22 -17.52
C TYR A 310 -17.03 2.64 -17.24
N ASP A 311 -17.18 2.99 -15.96
CA ASP A 311 -17.47 4.36 -15.54
C ASP A 311 -16.20 5.02 -15.02
N CYS A 312 -15.94 6.27 -15.43
CA CYS A 312 -14.79 7.02 -15.00
C CYS A 312 -14.75 7.28 -13.47
N LEU A 313 -15.88 7.17 -12.78
CA LEU A 313 -15.96 7.27 -11.32
C LEU A 313 -15.30 6.08 -10.60
N LEU A 314 -15.10 4.94 -11.28
CA LEU A 314 -14.45 3.75 -10.72
C LEU A 314 -12.93 3.78 -10.85
N TYR A 315 -12.36 4.76 -11.55
CA TYR A 315 -10.91 4.89 -11.75
C TYR A 315 -10.20 5.82 -10.78
N THR A 316 -10.89 6.43 -9.85
CA THR A 316 -10.28 7.26 -8.82
C THR A 316 -9.82 6.41 -7.63
N SER A 317 -8.86 5.54 -7.87
CA SER A 317 -8.22 4.74 -6.83
C SER A 317 -7.11 5.55 -6.12
N ASP A 318 -7.39 6.77 -5.72
CA ASP A 318 -6.52 7.53 -4.81
C ASP A 318 -6.73 7.09 -3.35
N ALA A 319 -7.32 5.93 -3.16
CA ALA A 319 -7.76 5.46 -1.86
C ALA A 319 -6.75 4.59 -1.12
N ALA A 320 -5.58 4.39 -1.68
CA ALA A 320 -4.59 3.48 -1.10
C ALA A 320 -3.53 4.20 -0.25
N ASP A 321 -3.91 5.25 0.48
CA ASP A 321 -2.98 5.95 1.38
C ASP A 321 -3.46 5.93 2.82
#